data_bc5948a35662d8c9ca3dab9f225a53a0
#
_entry.id   bc5948a35662d8c9ca3dab9f225a53a0
#
_cell.length_a   1.000
_cell.length_b   1.000
_cell.length_c   1.000
_cell.angle_alpha   90.00
_cell.angle_beta   90.00
_cell.angle_gamma   90.00
#
_symmetry.space_group_name_H-M   'P 1'
#
loop_
_entity.id
_entity.type
_entity.pdbx_description
1 polymer ?
#
loop_
_entity_poly.entity_id
_entity_poly.type
_entity_poly.pdbx_seq_one_letter_code
_entity_poly.pdbx_strand_id
1 'polypeptide(L)'
;MIDAKMMLTIEKIERRLEEFEKVVRELNQAIEDYLQWMAESGYTKGTRGAYARGLKQFSVFIKQRKSTFEAIFTEDRLRQFRETGKSYHIHAIYGLSRYLFDQKKIPRPLSAKDDLVKLPTIYEDYLAYYQQKESWTDGNRRQTRRVLCALHDYLQKEQIDLTRLVIEHVDAFLAQFFAPFKPSTQRAYRSKLRGFLTYLYQERNIIKTDLASFIVAKRHYGLSRPPKFLRPDEIQKLFAGFSLSSDSQIRTYAMMHLAYSLGLRPQEVALITLDDISFSKAELTLTDRKNNRPIVLPTPDATLKAVATYRIAVRPHSKHNTLFLSLHPPYRPVSPNTIGQHIRKVMKAAGLPSTTYWLRHTYAQNLLESGATVFEVKEMLGHDDIESTQKYLHVHTKLMREVLFNETL
;
A
#
# COMPACT_ATOMS: atom_id res chain seq x y z
N MET A 1 -13.94 -49.04 -42.15
CA MET A 1 -12.65 -48.75 -41.49
C MET A 1 -12.71 -47.31 -40.97
N ILE A 2 -12.81 -47.13 -39.67
CA ILE A 2 -12.64 -45.81 -39.05
C ILE A 2 -11.17 -45.45 -39.23
N ASP A 3 -10.91 -44.35 -39.92
CA ASP A 3 -9.58 -43.86 -40.22
C ASP A 3 -8.74 -43.71 -38.93
N ALA A 4 -7.51 -44.26 -38.88
CA ALA A 4 -6.61 -44.17 -37.73
C ALA A 4 -6.43 -42.71 -37.23
N LYS A 5 -6.56 -41.77 -38.15
CA LYS A 5 -6.54 -40.32 -37.89
C LYS A 5 -7.76 -39.86 -37.05
N MET A 6 -8.88 -40.52 -37.27
CA MET A 6 -10.15 -40.24 -36.54
C MET A 6 -10.11 -40.84 -35.11
N MET A 7 -9.54 -42.03 -34.92
CA MET A 7 -9.33 -42.60 -33.59
C MET A 7 -8.36 -41.76 -32.76
N LEU A 8 -7.25 -41.32 -33.32
CA LEU A 8 -6.28 -40.44 -32.64
C LEU A 8 -6.90 -39.09 -32.25
N THR A 9 -7.86 -38.62 -33.05
CA THR A 9 -8.59 -37.37 -32.75
C THR A 9 -9.59 -37.56 -31.61
N ILE A 10 -10.27 -38.70 -31.56
CA ILE A 10 -11.21 -39.07 -30.49
C ILE A 10 -10.45 -39.22 -29.16
N GLU A 11 -9.34 -39.97 -29.13
CA GLU A 11 -8.51 -40.11 -27.92
C GLU A 11 -7.98 -38.76 -27.41
N LYS A 12 -7.58 -37.84 -28.30
CA LYS A 12 -7.20 -36.47 -27.89
C LYS A 12 -8.35 -35.66 -27.30
N ILE A 13 -9.55 -35.85 -27.81
CA ILE A 13 -10.74 -35.17 -27.31
C ILE A 13 -11.13 -35.72 -25.92
N GLU A 14 -11.12 -37.05 -25.78
CA GLU A 14 -11.40 -37.74 -24.52
C GLU A 14 -10.42 -37.31 -23.42
N ARG A 15 -9.13 -37.35 -23.72
CA ARG A 15 -8.07 -36.91 -22.80
C ARG A 15 -8.27 -35.42 -22.34
N ARG A 16 -8.63 -34.56 -23.30
CA ARG A 16 -8.93 -33.15 -22.98
C ARG A 16 -10.20 -32.98 -22.14
N LEU A 17 -11.18 -33.84 -22.31
CA LEU A 17 -12.40 -33.85 -21.48
C LEU A 17 -12.11 -34.31 -20.05
N GLU A 18 -11.32 -35.36 -19.90
CA GLU A 18 -10.88 -35.86 -18.58
C GLU A 18 -10.05 -34.81 -17.83
N GLU A 19 -9.09 -34.17 -18.49
CA GLU A 19 -8.29 -33.09 -17.93
C GLU A 19 -9.19 -31.92 -17.46
N PHE A 20 -10.19 -31.58 -18.27
CA PHE A 20 -11.12 -30.52 -17.94
C PHE A 20 -12.06 -30.86 -16.77
N GLU A 21 -12.57 -32.10 -16.72
CA GLU A 21 -13.37 -32.57 -15.57
C GLU A 21 -12.55 -32.57 -14.28
N LYS A 22 -11.26 -32.90 -14.38
CA LYS A 22 -10.33 -32.79 -13.24
C LYS A 22 -10.23 -31.36 -12.75
N VAL A 23 -10.07 -30.38 -13.65
CA VAL A 23 -10.01 -28.94 -13.29
C VAL A 23 -11.29 -28.47 -12.60
N VAL A 24 -12.46 -28.89 -13.06
CA VAL A 24 -13.75 -28.53 -12.42
C VAL A 24 -13.88 -29.18 -11.02
N ARG A 25 -13.41 -30.41 -10.86
CA ARG A 25 -13.38 -31.08 -9.54
C ARG A 25 -12.44 -30.34 -8.58
N GLU A 26 -11.24 -30.00 -9.03
CA GLU A 26 -10.29 -29.20 -8.23
C GLU A 26 -10.86 -27.82 -7.84
N LEU A 27 -11.58 -27.14 -8.72
CA LEU A 27 -12.23 -25.89 -8.43
C LEU A 27 -13.33 -26.05 -7.38
N ASN A 28 -14.17 -27.08 -7.50
CA ASN A 28 -15.24 -27.33 -6.52
C ASN A 28 -14.67 -27.70 -5.14
N GLN A 29 -13.62 -28.52 -5.08
CA GLN A 29 -12.92 -28.82 -3.83
C GLN A 29 -12.31 -27.54 -3.23
N ALA A 30 -11.70 -26.70 -4.03
CA ALA A 30 -11.15 -25.42 -3.57
C ALA A 30 -12.22 -24.47 -3.03
N ILE A 31 -13.44 -24.50 -3.59
CA ILE A 31 -14.59 -23.74 -3.10
C ILE A 31 -15.04 -24.28 -1.72
N GLU A 32 -15.14 -25.58 -1.56
CA GLU A 32 -15.49 -26.21 -0.28
C GLU A 32 -14.48 -25.90 0.81
N ASP A 33 -13.19 -26.10 0.53
CA ASP A 33 -12.08 -25.77 1.43
C ASP A 33 -12.14 -24.29 1.85
N TYR A 34 -12.42 -23.39 0.90
CA TYR A 34 -12.54 -21.97 1.17
C TYR A 34 -13.73 -21.61 2.05
N LEU A 35 -14.90 -22.21 1.82
CA LEU A 35 -16.10 -21.98 2.62
C LEU A 35 -15.94 -22.52 4.04
N GLN A 36 -15.25 -23.64 4.21
CA GLN A 36 -14.89 -24.17 5.52
C GLN A 36 -13.92 -23.21 6.23
N TRP A 37 -12.84 -22.78 5.56
CA TRP A 37 -11.91 -21.78 6.10
C TRP A 37 -12.61 -20.47 6.49
N MET A 38 -13.59 -20.02 5.71
CA MET A 38 -14.40 -18.86 6.08
C MET A 38 -15.19 -19.09 7.39
N ALA A 39 -15.68 -20.31 7.62
CA ALA A 39 -16.38 -20.65 8.86
C ALA A 39 -15.42 -20.58 10.06
N GLU A 40 -14.25 -21.18 9.94
CA GLU A 40 -13.20 -21.18 10.96
C GLU A 40 -12.62 -19.77 11.20
N SER A 41 -12.61 -18.92 10.17
CA SER A 41 -12.15 -17.53 10.24
C SER A 41 -13.19 -16.55 10.80
N GLY A 42 -14.37 -17.00 11.22
CA GLY A 42 -15.37 -16.17 11.89
C GLY A 42 -16.34 -15.43 10.95
N TYR A 43 -16.43 -15.81 9.66
CA TYR A 43 -17.42 -15.22 8.77
C TYR A 43 -18.85 -15.64 9.13
N THR A 44 -19.79 -14.70 9.09
CA THR A 44 -21.20 -14.97 9.40
C THR A 44 -21.80 -15.97 8.42
N LYS A 45 -22.81 -16.74 8.89
CA LYS A 45 -23.56 -17.72 8.06
C LYS A 45 -24.14 -17.05 6.80
N GLY A 46 -24.67 -15.83 6.92
CA GLY A 46 -25.21 -15.07 5.79
C GLY A 46 -24.16 -14.73 4.73
N THR A 47 -22.98 -14.26 5.15
CA THR A 47 -21.86 -13.97 4.24
C THR A 47 -21.39 -15.23 3.53
N ARG A 48 -21.18 -16.33 4.27
CA ARG A 48 -20.79 -17.63 3.68
C ARG A 48 -21.81 -18.13 2.66
N GLY A 49 -23.10 -18.03 2.96
CA GLY A 49 -24.17 -18.42 2.04
C GLY A 49 -24.18 -17.57 0.75
N ALA A 50 -23.93 -16.26 0.86
CA ALA A 50 -23.81 -15.39 -0.32
C ALA A 50 -22.60 -15.76 -1.19
N TYR A 51 -21.45 -16.03 -0.56
CA TYR A 51 -20.23 -16.46 -1.24
C TYR A 51 -20.41 -17.83 -1.91
N ALA A 52 -21.01 -18.81 -1.20
CA ALA A 52 -21.31 -20.13 -1.77
C ALA A 52 -22.17 -20.04 -3.05
N ARG A 53 -23.22 -19.22 -3.04
CA ARG A 53 -24.05 -19.00 -4.24
C ARG A 53 -23.25 -18.41 -5.39
N GLY A 54 -22.43 -17.40 -5.12
CA GLY A 54 -21.60 -16.76 -6.15
C GLY A 54 -20.55 -17.68 -6.75
N LEU A 55 -19.88 -18.45 -5.91
CA LEU A 55 -18.84 -19.41 -6.33
C LEU A 55 -19.43 -20.59 -7.10
N LYS A 56 -20.63 -21.06 -6.71
CA LYS A 56 -21.36 -22.07 -7.47
C LYS A 56 -21.70 -21.57 -8.88
N GLN A 57 -22.19 -20.34 -9.01
CA GLN A 57 -22.46 -19.75 -10.33
C GLN A 57 -21.17 -19.61 -11.16
N PHE A 58 -20.06 -19.23 -10.53
CA PHE A 58 -18.78 -19.15 -11.19
C PHE A 58 -18.27 -20.54 -11.65
N SER A 59 -18.41 -21.57 -10.81
CA SER A 59 -18.07 -22.95 -11.20
C SER A 59 -18.88 -23.43 -12.42
N VAL A 60 -20.20 -23.15 -12.44
CA VAL A 60 -21.04 -23.46 -13.61
C VAL A 60 -20.59 -22.71 -14.85
N PHE A 61 -20.22 -21.44 -14.72
CA PHE A 61 -19.69 -20.64 -15.82
C PHE A 61 -18.36 -21.21 -16.37
N ILE A 62 -17.45 -21.64 -15.49
CA ILE A 62 -16.20 -22.29 -15.89
C ILE A 62 -16.44 -23.64 -16.57
N LYS A 63 -17.41 -24.44 -16.06
CA LYS A 63 -17.78 -25.72 -16.67
C LYS A 63 -18.22 -25.60 -18.15
N GLN A 64 -18.70 -24.47 -18.57
CA GLN A 64 -19.07 -24.18 -19.95
C GLN A 64 -17.87 -23.74 -20.84
N ARG A 65 -16.69 -23.53 -20.25
CA ARG A 65 -15.51 -22.95 -20.94
C ARG A 65 -14.25 -23.71 -20.60
N LYS A 66 -13.75 -24.50 -21.53
CA LYS A 66 -12.54 -25.29 -21.36
C LYS A 66 -11.35 -24.40 -20.95
N SER A 67 -10.84 -24.56 -19.73
CA SER A 67 -9.74 -23.77 -19.16
C SER A 67 -8.85 -24.64 -18.28
N THR A 68 -7.57 -24.30 -18.17
CA THR A 68 -6.68 -24.84 -17.12
C THR A 68 -6.98 -24.18 -15.78
N PHE A 69 -6.60 -24.81 -14.67
CA PHE A 69 -6.87 -24.27 -13.31
C PHE A 69 -6.27 -22.86 -13.13
N GLU A 70 -5.06 -22.63 -13.64
CA GLU A 70 -4.40 -21.31 -13.57
C GLU A 70 -5.13 -20.24 -14.39
N ALA A 71 -5.69 -20.62 -15.54
CA ALA A 71 -6.41 -19.71 -16.43
C ALA A 71 -7.80 -19.33 -15.91
N ILE A 72 -8.33 -20.02 -14.91
CA ILE A 72 -9.60 -19.68 -14.25
C ILE A 72 -9.49 -18.31 -13.53
N PHE A 73 -8.36 -18.05 -12.86
CA PHE A 73 -8.15 -16.86 -12.05
C PHE A 73 -7.41 -15.76 -12.82
N THR A 74 -7.97 -15.37 -13.97
CA THR A 74 -7.49 -14.26 -14.80
C THR A 74 -8.54 -13.14 -14.90
N GLU A 75 -8.10 -11.89 -15.08
CA GLU A 75 -9.02 -10.75 -15.25
C GLU A 75 -9.90 -10.89 -16.51
N ASP A 76 -9.38 -11.45 -17.58
CA ASP A 76 -10.16 -11.71 -18.80
C ASP A 76 -11.32 -12.68 -18.52
N ARG A 77 -11.08 -13.72 -17.73
CA ARG A 77 -12.10 -14.68 -17.37
C ARG A 77 -13.16 -14.05 -16.43
N LEU A 78 -12.69 -13.19 -15.52
CA LEU A 78 -13.56 -12.45 -14.61
C LEU A 78 -14.42 -11.42 -15.39
N ARG A 79 -13.86 -10.75 -16.40
CA ARG A 79 -14.59 -9.84 -17.30
C ARG A 79 -15.71 -10.57 -18.02
N GLN A 80 -15.41 -11.72 -18.63
CA GLN A 80 -16.41 -12.57 -19.28
C GLN A 80 -17.53 -13.01 -18.31
N PHE A 81 -17.18 -13.31 -17.06
CA PHE A 81 -18.18 -13.64 -16.04
C PHE A 81 -19.05 -12.43 -15.69
N ARG A 82 -18.49 -11.22 -15.61
CA ARG A 82 -19.26 -9.97 -15.39
C ARG A 82 -20.30 -9.73 -16.47
N GLU A 83 -19.97 -10.00 -17.72
CA GLU A 83 -20.86 -9.84 -18.87
C GLU A 83 -22.11 -10.75 -18.80
N THR A 84 -22.08 -11.81 -17.99
CA THR A 84 -23.27 -12.64 -17.73
C THR A 84 -24.31 -11.99 -16.81
N GLY A 85 -24.11 -10.75 -16.36
CA GLY A 85 -25.03 -10.00 -15.48
C GLY A 85 -24.97 -10.41 -14.00
N LYS A 86 -24.07 -11.32 -13.60
CA LYS A 86 -23.95 -11.86 -12.22
C LYS A 86 -22.89 -11.16 -11.38
N SER A 87 -22.77 -9.85 -11.54
CA SER A 87 -21.67 -9.04 -11.00
C SER A 87 -21.59 -8.95 -9.48
N TYR A 88 -22.68 -9.17 -8.72
CA TYR A 88 -22.65 -9.02 -7.25
C TYR A 88 -21.83 -10.09 -6.53
N HIS A 89 -21.42 -11.13 -7.20
CA HIS A 89 -20.67 -12.24 -6.59
C HIS A 89 -19.17 -12.17 -6.83
N ILE A 90 -18.70 -11.15 -7.50
CA ILE A 90 -17.27 -10.97 -7.85
C ILE A 90 -16.36 -10.98 -6.63
N HIS A 91 -16.81 -10.38 -5.52
CA HIS A 91 -16.05 -10.38 -4.27
C HIS A 91 -15.75 -11.78 -3.74
N ALA A 92 -16.63 -12.76 -3.99
CA ALA A 92 -16.41 -14.14 -3.61
C ALA A 92 -15.26 -14.76 -4.42
N ILE A 93 -15.17 -14.45 -5.71
CA ILE A 93 -14.12 -14.94 -6.61
C ILE A 93 -12.76 -14.33 -6.23
N TYR A 94 -12.70 -13.03 -5.95
CA TYR A 94 -11.50 -12.38 -5.43
C TYR A 94 -11.06 -12.99 -4.09
N GLY A 95 -12.03 -13.28 -3.20
CA GLY A 95 -11.79 -13.92 -1.92
C GLY A 95 -11.19 -15.33 -2.07
N LEU A 96 -11.78 -16.16 -2.93
CA LEU A 96 -11.28 -17.50 -3.25
C LEU A 96 -9.88 -17.44 -3.86
N SER A 97 -9.68 -16.57 -4.84
CA SER A 97 -8.36 -16.39 -5.48
C SER A 97 -7.29 -15.98 -4.46
N ARG A 98 -7.61 -15.07 -3.54
CA ARG A 98 -6.70 -14.68 -2.47
C ARG A 98 -6.39 -15.82 -1.51
N TYR A 99 -7.39 -16.61 -1.14
CA TYR A 99 -7.23 -17.80 -0.32
C TYR A 99 -6.30 -18.82 -0.99
N LEU A 100 -6.52 -19.12 -2.28
CA LEU A 100 -5.67 -20.03 -3.04
C LEU A 100 -4.23 -19.57 -3.17
N PHE A 101 -4.02 -18.27 -3.34
CA PHE A 101 -2.68 -17.67 -3.33
C PHE A 101 -1.99 -17.83 -1.96
N ASP A 102 -2.70 -17.55 -0.87
CA ASP A 102 -2.16 -17.72 0.48
C ASP A 102 -1.82 -19.19 0.78
N GLN A 103 -2.53 -20.14 0.13
CA GLN A 103 -2.24 -21.59 0.16
C GLN A 103 -1.19 -22.03 -0.88
N LYS A 104 -0.57 -21.10 -1.63
CA LYS A 104 0.39 -21.38 -2.71
C LYS A 104 -0.14 -22.26 -3.84
N LYS A 105 -1.47 -22.37 -4.01
CA LYS A 105 -2.13 -23.14 -5.09
C LYS A 105 -2.19 -22.39 -6.42
N ILE A 106 -2.06 -21.06 -6.41
CA ILE A 106 -1.94 -20.21 -7.61
C ILE A 106 -0.78 -19.22 -7.44
N PRO A 107 -0.10 -18.83 -8.52
CA PRO A 107 1.10 -17.99 -8.45
C PRO A 107 0.82 -16.54 -8.05
N ARG A 108 -0.39 -16.03 -8.31
CA ARG A 108 -0.82 -14.68 -7.94
C ARG A 108 -2.33 -14.62 -7.73
N PRO A 109 -2.81 -13.77 -6.80
CA PRO A 109 -4.25 -13.59 -6.62
C PRO A 109 -4.81 -12.69 -7.71
N LEU A 110 -6.09 -12.84 -8.03
CA LEU A 110 -6.84 -11.84 -8.78
C LEU A 110 -6.81 -10.50 -8.04
N SER A 111 -6.59 -9.42 -8.77
CA SER A 111 -6.63 -8.07 -8.22
C SER A 111 -7.42 -7.18 -9.16
N ALA A 112 -8.42 -6.48 -8.66
CA ALA A 112 -9.18 -5.49 -9.43
C ALA A 112 -8.32 -4.33 -10.00
N LYS A 113 -7.03 -4.31 -9.67
CA LYS A 113 -6.05 -3.33 -10.14
C LYS A 113 -5.03 -3.92 -11.12
N ASP A 114 -5.13 -5.21 -11.42
CA ASP A 114 -4.23 -5.92 -12.32
C ASP A 114 -4.74 -5.99 -13.77
N ASP A 115 -5.66 -5.11 -14.18
CA ASP A 115 -5.79 -4.70 -15.57
C ASP A 115 -4.50 -3.99 -16.02
N LEU A 116 -3.38 -4.66 -15.76
CA LEU A 116 -2.09 -4.18 -16.17
C LEU A 116 -1.99 -4.45 -17.67
N VAL A 117 -2.18 -3.40 -18.45
CA VAL A 117 -1.68 -3.36 -19.84
C VAL A 117 -0.34 -4.07 -19.83
N LYS A 118 -0.23 -5.19 -20.55
CA LYS A 118 1.05 -5.88 -20.72
C LYS A 118 1.98 -4.93 -21.45
N LEU A 119 2.96 -4.43 -20.72
CA LEU A 119 4.00 -3.62 -21.34
C LEU A 119 4.92 -4.51 -22.18
N PRO A 120 5.51 -4.00 -23.26
CA PRO A 120 6.58 -4.69 -24.00
C PRO A 120 7.72 -5.15 -23.06
N THR A 121 8.40 -6.21 -23.45
CA THR A 121 9.43 -6.89 -22.63
C THR A 121 10.45 -5.93 -22.03
N ILE A 122 10.92 -4.94 -22.78
CA ILE A 122 11.92 -3.99 -22.30
C ILE A 122 11.48 -3.18 -21.07
N TYR A 123 10.20 -2.85 -20.95
CA TYR A 123 9.64 -2.14 -19.76
C TYR A 123 9.48 -3.10 -18.58
N GLU A 124 9.06 -4.34 -18.83
CA GLU A 124 8.94 -5.36 -17.77
C GLU A 124 10.33 -5.75 -17.24
N ASP A 125 11.32 -5.87 -18.10
CA ASP A 125 12.73 -6.12 -17.74
C ASP A 125 13.26 -5.02 -16.83
N TYR A 126 12.96 -3.75 -17.13
CA TYR A 126 13.33 -2.64 -16.25
C TYR A 126 12.69 -2.74 -14.87
N LEU A 127 11.40 -3.09 -14.81
CA LEU A 127 10.71 -3.25 -13.53
C LEU A 127 11.29 -4.40 -12.71
N ALA A 128 11.71 -5.50 -13.36
CA ALA A 128 12.36 -6.64 -12.74
C ALA A 128 13.79 -6.29 -12.26
N TYR A 129 14.56 -5.62 -13.10
CA TYR A 129 15.94 -5.18 -12.80
C TYR A 129 16.03 -4.34 -11.53
N TYR A 130 15.16 -3.34 -11.39
CA TYR A 130 15.15 -2.50 -10.20
C TYR A 130 14.62 -3.20 -8.96
N GLN A 131 13.70 -4.16 -9.13
CA GLN A 131 13.22 -4.95 -8.01
C GLN A 131 14.34 -5.82 -7.39
N GLN A 132 15.33 -6.21 -8.18
CA GLN A 132 16.50 -6.98 -7.70
C GLN A 132 17.57 -6.09 -7.06
N LYS A 133 17.82 -4.89 -7.61
CA LYS A 133 18.87 -3.96 -7.13
C LYS A 133 18.48 -3.16 -5.89
N GLU A 134 17.22 -2.80 -5.75
CA GLU A 134 16.72 -1.99 -4.64
C GLU A 134 15.50 -2.68 -4.01
N SER A 135 15.36 -2.58 -2.70
CA SER A 135 14.15 -3.00 -1.98
C SER A 135 12.98 -2.06 -2.32
N TRP A 136 12.47 -2.17 -3.54
CA TRP A 136 11.35 -1.36 -3.98
C TRP A 136 10.07 -1.77 -3.25
N THR A 137 9.41 -0.77 -2.69
CA THR A 137 8.06 -0.96 -2.17
C THR A 137 7.07 -1.15 -3.33
N ASP A 138 6.00 -1.88 -3.10
CA ASP A 138 4.88 -2.03 -4.06
C ASP A 138 4.35 -0.68 -4.55
N GLY A 139 4.41 0.36 -3.72
CA GLY A 139 4.04 1.72 -4.08
C GLY A 139 4.95 2.31 -5.15
N ASN A 140 6.26 2.14 -5.00
CA ASN A 140 7.25 2.57 -5.98
C ASN A 140 7.06 1.86 -7.32
N ARG A 141 6.90 0.53 -7.30
CA ARG A 141 6.67 -0.27 -8.49
C ARG A 141 5.43 0.20 -9.25
N ARG A 142 4.31 0.41 -8.55
CA ARG A 142 3.06 0.91 -9.18
C ARG A 142 3.21 2.29 -9.79
N GLN A 143 3.90 3.21 -9.12
CA GLN A 143 4.15 4.54 -9.65
C GLN A 143 5.04 4.50 -10.90
N THR A 144 6.11 3.71 -10.87
CA THR A 144 7.00 3.53 -12.02
C THR A 144 6.23 2.94 -13.19
N ARG A 145 5.49 1.84 -12.97
CA ARG A 145 4.66 1.24 -14.01
C ARG A 145 3.68 2.22 -14.64
N ARG A 146 3.04 3.07 -13.82
CA ARG A 146 2.12 4.10 -14.32
C ARG A 146 2.80 5.06 -15.31
N VAL A 147 4.01 5.51 -15.00
CA VAL A 147 4.77 6.39 -15.92
C VAL A 147 5.14 5.64 -17.19
N LEU A 148 5.57 4.38 -17.07
CA LEU A 148 5.98 3.57 -18.21
C LEU A 148 4.79 3.23 -19.13
N CYS A 149 3.62 2.92 -18.58
CA CYS A 149 2.41 2.74 -19.38
C CYS A 149 2.06 4.02 -20.15
N ALA A 150 2.06 5.17 -19.47
CA ALA A 150 1.75 6.44 -20.12
C ALA A 150 2.77 6.81 -21.21
N LEU A 151 4.07 6.54 -20.97
CA LEU A 151 5.10 6.73 -21.99
C LEU A 151 4.89 5.80 -23.18
N HIS A 152 4.64 4.52 -22.93
CA HIS A 152 4.38 3.55 -23.99
C HIS A 152 3.19 3.95 -24.84
N ASP A 153 2.06 4.31 -24.22
CA ASP A 153 0.84 4.76 -24.93
C ASP A 153 1.11 6.01 -25.77
N TYR A 154 1.88 6.97 -25.22
CA TYR A 154 2.30 8.17 -25.95
C TYR A 154 3.13 7.81 -27.18
N LEU A 155 4.19 6.98 -27.02
CA LEU A 155 5.06 6.59 -28.11
C LEU A 155 4.32 5.81 -29.20
N GLN A 156 3.39 4.94 -28.83
CA GLN A 156 2.53 4.21 -29.79
C GLN A 156 1.64 5.20 -30.57
N LYS A 157 1.02 6.16 -29.90
CA LYS A 157 0.16 7.15 -30.54
C LYS A 157 0.93 8.03 -31.53
N GLU A 158 2.13 8.45 -31.18
CA GLU A 158 3.00 9.30 -32.01
C GLU A 158 3.84 8.48 -33.00
N GLN A 159 3.72 7.14 -33.02
CA GLN A 159 4.46 6.22 -33.87
C GLN A 159 6.00 6.33 -33.72
N ILE A 160 6.46 6.59 -32.48
CA ILE A 160 7.87 6.77 -32.16
C ILE A 160 8.41 5.44 -31.60
N ASP A 161 9.49 4.93 -32.23
CA ASP A 161 10.24 3.80 -31.69
C ASP A 161 11.22 4.27 -30.61
N LEU A 162 11.44 3.42 -29.57
CA LEU A 162 12.37 3.71 -28.48
C LEU A 162 13.80 4.03 -28.97
N THR A 163 14.24 3.39 -30.05
CA THR A 163 15.58 3.61 -30.64
C THR A 163 15.72 5.00 -31.29
N ARG A 164 14.61 5.63 -31.61
CA ARG A 164 14.55 6.97 -32.21
C ARG A 164 14.13 8.06 -31.20
N LEU A 165 14.10 7.71 -29.91
CA LEU A 165 13.71 8.65 -28.87
C LEU A 165 14.73 9.79 -28.76
N VAL A 166 14.25 11.02 -28.83
CA VAL A 166 15.02 12.25 -28.65
C VAL A 166 14.41 13.11 -27.53
N ILE A 167 15.13 14.14 -27.07
CA ILE A 167 14.69 14.94 -25.92
C ILE A 167 13.37 15.67 -26.19
N GLU A 168 13.12 16.11 -27.39
CA GLU A 168 11.90 16.79 -27.81
C GLU A 168 10.66 15.90 -27.59
N HIS A 169 10.77 14.59 -27.87
CA HIS A 169 9.71 13.62 -27.63
C HIS A 169 9.45 13.46 -26.10
N VAL A 170 10.52 13.43 -25.32
CA VAL A 170 10.43 13.32 -23.86
C VAL A 170 9.78 14.56 -23.25
N ASP A 171 10.16 15.75 -23.72
CA ASP A 171 9.60 17.02 -23.25
C ASP A 171 8.12 17.16 -23.61
N ALA A 172 7.73 16.80 -24.83
CA ALA A 172 6.33 16.76 -25.26
C ALA A 172 5.49 15.78 -24.42
N PHE A 173 6.02 14.57 -24.18
CA PHE A 173 5.40 13.61 -23.27
C PHE A 173 5.22 14.17 -21.85
N LEU A 174 6.28 14.75 -21.28
CA LEU A 174 6.25 15.31 -19.93
C LEU A 174 5.26 16.49 -19.82
N ALA A 175 5.17 17.34 -20.82
CA ALA A 175 4.22 18.46 -20.85
C ALA A 175 2.78 17.94 -20.79
N GLN A 176 2.44 16.93 -21.58
CA GLN A 176 1.11 16.31 -21.60
C GLN A 176 0.83 15.51 -20.32
N PHE A 177 1.77 14.65 -19.92
CA PHE A 177 1.58 13.75 -18.77
C PHE A 177 1.50 14.50 -17.43
N PHE A 178 2.22 15.61 -17.28
CA PHE A 178 2.29 16.36 -16.03
C PHE A 178 1.14 17.33 -15.81
N ALA A 179 0.38 17.67 -16.84
CA ALA A 179 -0.69 18.67 -16.76
C ALA A 179 -1.65 18.50 -15.56
N PRO A 180 -2.13 17.28 -15.22
CA PRO A 180 -3.05 17.08 -14.11
C PRO A 180 -2.39 16.94 -12.73
N PHE A 181 -1.03 16.96 -12.64
CA PHE A 181 -0.33 16.63 -11.40
C PHE A 181 0.25 17.85 -10.68
N LYS A 182 0.25 17.78 -9.35
CA LYS A 182 0.93 18.77 -8.51
C LYS A 182 2.46 18.67 -8.68
N PRO A 183 3.22 19.77 -8.46
CA PRO A 183 4.68 19.80 -8.64
C PRO A 183 5.45 18.69 -7.90
N SER A 184 5.02 18.33 -6.69
CA SER A 184 5.63 17.23 -5.93
C SER A 184 5.45 15.86 -6.61
N THR A 185 4.28 15.60 -7.18
CA THR A 185 3.98 14.38 -7.94
C THR A 185 4.75 14.37 -9.26
N GLN A 186 4.82 15.50 -9.95
CA GLN A 186 5.62 15.65 -11.18
C GLN A 186 7.10 15.33 -10.90
N ARG A 187 7.66 15.79 -9.76
CA ARG A 187 9.05 15.49 -9.36
C ARG A 187 9.24 13.98 -9.18
N ALA A 188 8.32 13.30 -8.48
CA ALA A 188 8.39 11.86 -8.27
C ALA A 188 8.35 11.10 -9.61
N TYR A 189 7.44 11.44 -10.51
CA TYR A 189 7.34 10.80 -11.82
C TYR A 189 8.54 11.10 -12.72
N ARG A 190 9.06 12.34 -12.68
CA ARG A 190 10.28 12.69 -13.40
C ARG A 190 11.47 11.83 -12.98
N SER A 191 11.64 11.61 -11.68
CA SER A 191 12.68 10.71 -11.16
C SER A 191 12.52 9.27 -11.68
N LYS A 192 11.28 8.76 -11.76
CA LYS A 192 11.01 7.41 -12.30
C LYS A 192 11.34 7.31 -13.79
N LEU A 193 10.97 8.32 -14.57
CA LEU A 193 11.29 8.36 -15.98
C LEU A 193 12.81 8.46 -16.23
N ARG A 194 13.50 9.29 -15.46
CA ARG A 194 14.98 9.36 -15.54
C ARG A 194 15.63 8.00 -15.33
N GLY A 195 15.20 7.27 -14.29
CA GLY A 195 15.72 5.92 -14.03
C GLY A 195 15.53 4.97 -15.22
N PHE A 196 14.37 5.01 -15.89
CA PHE A 196 14.13 4.20 -17.09
C PHE A 196 15.00 4.62 -18.28
N LEU A 197 15.13 5.92 -18.52
CA LEU A 197 16.00 6.42 -19.62
C LEU A 197 17.47 6.10 -19.36
N THR A 198 17.94 6.20 -18.13
CA THR A 198 19.28 5.75 -17.71
C THR A 198 19.49 4.27 -18.02
N TYR A 199 18.51 3.43 -17.68
CA TYR A 199 18.55 1.98 -17.99
C TYR A 199 18.62 1.71 -19.50
N LEU A 200 17.80 2.42 -20.29
CA LEU A 200 17.83 2.27 -21.76
C LEU A 200 19.19 2.66 -22.36
N TYR A 201 19.83 3.70 -21.79
CA TYR A 201 21.12 4.19 -22.26
C TYR A 201 22.29 3.34 -21.76
N GLN A 202 22.42 3.15 -20.44
CA GLN A 202 23.61 2.55 -19.84
C GLN A 202 23.59 1.02 -19.82
N GLU A 203 22.43 0.40 -19.59
CA GLU A 203 22.35 -1.04 -19.40
C GLU A 203 21.93 -1.77 -20.68
N ARG A 204 21.14 -1.14 -21.55
CA ARG A 204 20.59 -1.78 -22.74
C ARG A 204 21.10 -1.23 -24.06
N ASN A 205 21.77 -0.09 -24.06
CA ASN A 205 22.27 0.61 -25.26
C ASN A 205 21.21 0.79 -26.37
N ILE A 206 19.93 0.99 -25.97
CA ILE A 206 18.80 1.17 -26.90
C ILE A 206 18.77 2.60 -27.42
N ILE A 207 18.99 3.56 -26.55
CA ILE A 207 19.07 4.99 -26.92
C ILE A 207 20.54 5.40 -26.99
N LYS A 208 20.88 6.23 -28.00
CA LYS A 208 22.27 6.64 -28.27
C LYS A 208 22.75 7.81 -27.40
N THR A 209 21.82 8.55 -26.78
CA THR A 209 22.11 9.76 -26.03
C THR A 209 21.57 9.61 -24.61
N ASP A 210 22.29 10.10 -23.60
CA ASP A 210 21.80 10.16 -22.22
C ASP A 210 20.70 11.22 -22.07
N LEU A 211 19.48 10.85 -22.42
CA LEU A 211 18.30 11.72 -22.30
C LEU A 211 17.95 12.01 -20.85
N ALA A 212 18.37 11.16 -19.89
CA ALA A 212 18.07 11.33 -18.48
C ALA A 212 18.75 12.60 -17.90
N SER A 213 19.93 12.96 -18.39
CA SER A 213 20.68 14.13 -17.96
C SER A 213 19.99 15.45 -18.34
N PHE A 214 19.24 15.48 -19.43
CA PHE A 214 18.50 16.65 -19.89
C PHE A 214 17.19 16.90 -19.15
N ILE A 215 16.66 15.89 -18.45
CA ILE A 215 15.44 16.04 -17.65
C ILE A 215 15.76 16.81 -16.36
N VAL A 216 15.78 18.12 -16.45
CA VAL A 216 16.05 19.00 -15.31
C VAL A 216 14.75 19.29 -14.55
N ALA A 217 14.76 19.09 -13.23
CA ALA A 217 13.68 19.57 -12.39
C ALA A 217 13.81 21.09 -12.19
N LYS A 218 12.73 21.86 -12.40
CA LYS A 218 12.73 23.27 -11.94
C LYS A 218 13.18 23.29 -10.48
N ARG A 219 14.30 23.94 -10.20
CA ARG A 219 14.72 24.20 -8.82
C ARG A 219 13.65 25.07 -8.18
N HIS A 220 12.86 24.47 -7.28
CA HIS A 220 12.00 25.25 -6.42
C HIS A 220 12.87 25.87 -5.33
N TYR A 221 13.29 27.08 -5.52
CA TYR A 221 13.86 27.92 -4.45
C TYR A 221 12.78 28.44 -3.49
N GLY A 222 11.62 27.81 -3.48
CA GLY A 222 10.59 28.10 -2.49
C GLY A 222 11.08 27.62 -1.13
N LEU A 223 11.19 28.53 -0.18
CA LEU A 223 11.26 28.23 1.25
C LEU A 223 10.31 27.05 1.52
N SER A 224 10.81 25.94 2.04
CA SER A 224 9.96 24.83 2.41
C SER A 224 8.90 25.40 3.35
N ARG A 225 7.62 25.27 2.98
CA ARG A 225 6.55 25.73 3.88
C ARG A 225 6.79 25.09 5.24
N PRO A 226 6.70 25.86 6.35
CA PRO A 226 6.89 25.31 7.68
C PRO A 226 5.96 24.11 7.87
N PRO A 227 6.41 23.07 8.57
CA PRO A 227 5.58 21.91 8.82
C PRO A 227 4.32 22.35 9.57
N LYS A 228 3.21 21.81 9.15
CA LYS A 228 1.93 22.08 9.79
C LYS A 228 1.79 21.15 10.99
N PHE A 229 1.60 21.70 12.15
CA PHE A 229 1.35 20.98 13.41
C PHE A 229 0.03 21.47 14.05
N LEU A 230 -0.51 20.70 14.95
CA LEU A 230 -1.73 21.01 15.68
C LEU A 230 -1.38 21.80 16.96
N ARG A 231 -2.17 22.82 17.25
CA ARG A 231 -2.07 23.59 18.49
C ARG A 231 -2.65 22.80 19.66
N PRO A 232 -2.31 23.14 20.92
CA PRO A 232 -2.82 22.43 22.09
C PRO A 232 -4.35 22.36 22.17
N ASP A 233 -5.06 23.43 21.81
CA ASP A 233 -6.53 23.48 21.76
C ASP A 233 -7.10 22.56 20.66
N GLU A 234 -6.44 22.49 19.50
CA GLU A 234 -6.82 21.59 18.42
C GLU A 234 -6.61 20.12 18.81
N ILE A 235 -5.52 19.80 19.52
CA ILE A 235 -5.26 18.46 20.07
C ILE A 235 -6.32 18.11 21.12
N GLN A 236 -6.62 19.00 22.04
CA GLN A 236 -7.66 18.77 23.05
C GLN A 236 -9.01 18.49 22.38
N LYS A 237 -9.40 19.33 21.40
CA LYS A 237 -10.63 19.15 20.62
C LYS A 237 -10.64 17.81 19.88
N LEU A 238 -9.50 17.42 19.29
CA LEU A 238 -9.37 16.18 18.53
C LEU A 238 -9.60 14.95 19.41
N PHE A 239 -8.98 14.90 20.61
CA PHE A 239 -9.13 13.77 21.52
C PHE A 239 -10.47 13.79 22.28
N ALA A 240 -11.01 14.96 22.64
CA ALA A 240 -12.33 15.10 23.25
C ALA A 240 -13.48 14.65 22.32
N GLY A 241 -13.28 14.70 21.01
CA GLY A 241 -14.27 14.27 20.02
C GLY A 241 -14.48 12.75 19.91
N PHE A 242 -13.73 11.93 20.67
CA PHE A 242 -13.92 10.48 20.70
C PHE A 242 -14.99 10.08 21.71
N SER A 243 -16.07 9.48 21.23
CA SER A 243 -17.09 8.88 22.10
C SER A 243 -16.72 7.49 22.64
N LEU A 244 -15.72 6.83 22.01
CA LEU A 244 -15.28 5.46 22.31
C LEU A 244 -16.42 4.43 22.34
N SER A 245 -17.51 4.72 21.64
CA SER A 245 -18.74 3.92 21.63
C SER A 245 -18.72 2.75 20.64
N SER A 246 -17.70 2.66 19.79
CA SER A 246 -17.56 1.57 18.81
C SER A 246 -16.14 1.04 18.75
N ASP A 247 -16.01 -0.25 18.41
CA ASP A 247 -14.73 -0.94 18.23
C ASP A 247 -13.79 -0.17 17.29
N SER A 248 -14.35 0.39 16.21
CA SER A 248 -13.58 1.18 15.24
C SER A 248 -13.03 2.48 15.87
N GLN A 249 -13.77 3.12 16.75
CA GLN A 249 -13.32 4.34 17.46
C GLN A 249 -12.24 3.99 18.49
N ILE A 250 -12.43 2.95 19.29
CA ILE A 250 -11.44 2.48 20.27
C ILE A 250 -10.13 2.11 19.59
N ARG A 251 -10.19 1.35 18.48
CA ARG A 251 -8.98 1.03 17.68
C ARG A 251 -8.31 2.29 17.14
N THR A 252 -9.08 3.20 16.57
CA THR A 252 -8.55 4.44 15.99
C THR A 252 -7.94 5.35 17.06
N TYR A 253 -8.53 5.40 18.25
CA TYR A 253 -8.02 6.13 19.39
C TYR A 253 -6.63 5.63 19.82
N ALA A 254 -6.45 4.32 19.94
CA ALA A 254 -5.15 3.72 20.22
C ALA A 254 -4.10 4.04 19.14
N MET A 255 -4.48 3.95 17.85
CA MET A 255 -3.61 4.33 16.73
C MET A 255 -3.20 5.80 16.79
N MET A 256 -4.13 6.69 17.15
CA MET A 256 -3.86 8.12 17.26
C MET A 256 -2.94 8.46 18.44
N HIS A 257 -3.12 7.80 19.59
CA HIS A 257 -2.21 7.96 20.72
C HIS A 257 -0.78 7.63 20.35
N LEU A 258 -0.56 6.49 19.67
CA LEU A 258 0.79 6.09 19.21
C LEU A 258 1.36 7.11 18.21
N ALA A 259 0.56 7.58 17.25
CA ALA A 259 1.00 8.55 16.27
C ALA A 259 1.30 9.94 16.87
N TYR A 260 0.55 10.36 17.89
CA TYR A 260 0.70 11.65 18.55
C TYR A 260 1.81 11.63 19.62
N SER A 261 1.73 10.69 20.57
CA SER A 261 2.61 10.68 21.74
C SER A 261 4.02 10.17 21.47
N LEU A 262 4.19 9.37 20.40
CA LEU A 262 5.49 8.79 20.02
C LEU A 262 5.93 9.22 18.61
N GLY A 263 5.16 10.06 17.94
CA GLY A 263 5.47 10.56 16.61
C GLY A 263 5.54 9.48 15.53
N LEU A 264 4.88 8.33 15.69
CA LEU A 264 5.03 7.19 14.79
C LEU A 264 4.40 7.43 13.42
N ARG A 265 5.08 6.91 12.38
CA ARG A 265 4.52 6.86 11.02
C ARG A 265 3.41 5.80 10.94
N PRO A 266 2.41 5.95 10.06
CA PRO A 266 1.40 4.90 9.86
C PRO A 266 1.98 3.51 9.58
N GLN A 267 3.13 3.44 8.92
CA GLN A 267 3.82 2.19 8.66
C GLN A 267 4.39 1.58 9.95
N GLU A 268 5.01 2.39 10.79
CA GLU A 268 5.53 1.96 12.09
C GLU A 268 4.38 1.45 12.98
N VAL A 269 3.27 2.19 13.06
CA VAL A 269 2.06 1.77 13.80
C VAL A 269 1.49 0.45 13.28
N ALA A 270 1.50 0.22 11.96
CA ALA A 270 0.97 -1.00 11.35
C ALA A 270 1.82 -2.24 11.66
N LEU A 271 3.11 -2.07 11.90
CA LEU A 271 4.05 -3.16 12.14
C LEU A 271 4.19 -3.54 13.62
N ILE A 272 3.69 -2.72 14.56
CA ILE A 272 3.74 -3.04 15.99
C ILE A 272 3.12 -4.41 16.26
N THR A 273 3.86 -5.23 17.00
CA THR A 273 3.42 -6.53 17.49
C THR A 273 2.99 -6.46 18.96
N LEU A 274 2.38 -7.53 19.46
CA LEU A 274 2.01 -7.63 20.89
C LEU A 274 3.23 -7.69 21.80
N ASP A 275 4.37 -8.20 21.29
CA ASP A 275 5.61 -8.37 22.03
C ASP A 275 6.44 -7.08 22.10
N ASP A 276 6.17 -6.12 21.21
CA ASP A 276 6.87 -4.84 21.17
C ASP A 276 6.49 -3.90 22.33
N ILE A 277 5.40 -4.20 23.05
CA ILE A 277 4.87 -3.33 24.10
C ILE A 277 5.07 -3.95 25.46
N SER A 278 5.89 -3.32 26.29
CA SER A 278 6.05 -3.65 27.70
C SER A 278 5.23 -2.72 28.58
N PHE A 279 4.09 -3.23 29.06
CA PHE A 279 3.23 -2.47 29.97
C PHE A 279 3.88 -2.28 31.35
N SER A 280 4.71 -3.22 31.80
CA SER A 280 5.39 -3.14 33.10
C SER A 280 6.53 -2.12 33.12
N LYS A 281 7.25 -1.98 31.98
CA LYS A 281 8.32 -1.00 31.82
C LYS A 281 7.85 0.33 31.25
N ALA A 282 6.60 0.41 30.83
CA ALA A 282 6.04 1.55 30.08
C ALA A 282 6.86 1.89 28.82
N GLU A 283 7.20 0.89 28.01
CA GLU A 283 8.06 1.02 26.83
C GLU A 283 7.46 0.38 25.59
N LEU A 284 7.74 0.98 24.44
CA LEU A 284 7.50 0.42 23.12
C LEU A 284 8.83 0.23 22.39
N THR A 285 9.12 -0.98 21.96
CA THR A 285 10.28 -1.31 21.12
C THR A 285 9.88 -1.30 19.65
N LEU A 286 10.57 -0.56 18.82
CA LEU A 286 10.36 -0.57 17.36
C LEU A 286 11.60 -1.21 16.71
N THR A 287 11.43 -2.41 16.16
CA THR A 287 12.48 -3.17 15.46
C THR A 287 12.53 -2.82 13.98
N ASP A 288 11.37 -2.73 13.31
CA ASP A 288 11.25 -2.48 11.88
C ASP A 288 11.13 -0.99 11.56
N ARG A 289 12.23 -0.25 11.69
CA ARG A 289 12.33 1.14 11.19
C ARG A 289 13.02 1.18 9.84
N LYS A 290 12.80 2.27 9.12
CA LYS A 290 13.40 2.51 7.79
C LYS A 290 14.91 2.28 7.75
N ASN A 291 15.62 2.47 8.89
CA ASN A 291 17.07 2.36 9.03
C ASN A 291 17.52 1.06 9.68
N ASN A 292 16.64 0.08 9.89
CA ASN A 292 16.92 -1.17 10.61
C ASN A 292 17.61 -0.99 11.99
N ARG A 293 17.43 0.17 12.63
CA ARG A 293 17.93 0.42 13.99
C ARG A 293 16.78 0.34 14.97
N PRO A 294 16.74 -0.65 15.85
CA PRO A 294 15.73 -0.74 16.89
C PRO A 294 15.85 0.46 17.83
N ILE A 295 14.70 0.94 18.30
CA ILE A 295 14.62 1.99 19.31
C ILE A 295 13.60 1.60 20.37
N VAL A 296 13.93 1.89 21.63
CA VAL A 296 13.01 1.78 22.77
C VAL A 296 12.49 3.16 23.10
N LEU A 297 11.16 3.32 23.07
CA LEU A 297 10.48 4.58 23.32
C LEU A 297 9.71 4.51 24.65
N PRO A 298 9.99 5.39 25.63
CA PRO A 298 9.15 5.51 26.81
C PRO A 298 7.74 5.93 26.39
N THR A 299 6.75 5.19 26.84
CA THR A 299 5.37 5.31 26.39
C THR A 299 4.50 5.90 27.50
N PRO A 300 3.86 7.07 27.28
CA PRO A 300 3.00 7.70 28.28
C PRO A 300 1.84 6.79 28.71
N ASP A 301 1.45 6.89 29.99
CA ASP A 301 0.40 6.08 30.60
C ASP A 301 -0.94 6.17 29.84
N ALA A 302 -1.31 7.36 29.37
CA ALA A 302 -2.52 7.55 28.57
C ALA A 302 -2.47 6.72 27.25
N THR A 303 -1.29 6.60 26.64
CA THR A 303 -1.10 5.80 25.42
C THR A 303 -1.17 4.31 25.74
N LEU A 304 -0.55 3.86 26.83
CA LEU A 304 -0.64 2.48 27.30
C LEU A 304 -2.07 2.09 27.61
N LYS A 305 -2.84 2.96 28.30
CA LYS A 305 -4.26 2.74 28.58
C LYS A 305 -5.09 2.60 27.31
N ALA A 306 -4.87 3.49 26.32
CA ALA A 306 -5.58 3.42 25.04
C ALA A 306 -5.28 2.11 24.29
N VAL A 307 -4.01 1.68 24.28
CA VAL A 307 -3.58 0.41 23.64
C VAL A 307 -4.12 -0.78 24.40
N ALA A 308 -4.07 -0.79 25.74
CA ALA A 308 -4.61 -1.85 26.57
C ALA A 308 -6.12 -2.00 26.37
N THR A 309 -6.87 -0.90 26.34
CA THR A 309 -8.32 -0.91 26.07
C THR A 309 -8.62 -1.56 24.73
N TYR A 310 -7.89 -1.19 23.67
CA TYR A 310 -8.07 -1.84 22.37
C TYR A 310 -7.70 -3.34 22.43
N ARG A 311 -6.57 -3.68 23.04
CA ARG A 311 -6.07 -5.07 23.12
C ARG A 311 -7.06 -5.99 23.83
N ILE A 312 -7.64 -5.53 24.94
CA ILE A 312 -8.47 -6.36 25.82
C ILE A 312 -9.93 -6.38 25.35
N ALA A 313 -10.48 -5.21 24.99
CA ALA A 313 -11.92 -5.07 24.75
C ALA A 313 -12.34 -5.26 23.29
N VAL A 314 -11.43 -5.01 22.33
CA VAL A 314 -11.81 -4.87 20.92
C VAL A 314 -11.01 -5.76 19.97
N ARG A 315 -9.73 -5.99 20.26
CA ARG A 315 -8.87 -6.73 19.35
C ARG A 315 -9.38 -8.16 19.13
N PRO A 316 -9.70 -8.56 17.88
CA PRO A 316 -10.19 -9.92 17.61
C PRO A 316 -9.13 -10.96 17.95
N HIS A 317 -9.59 -12.16 18.37
CA HIS A 317 -8.72 -13.33 18.46
C HIS A 317 -8.18 -13.69 17.07
N SER A 318 -6.88 -13.82 16.96
CA SER A 318 -6.21 -14.10 15.68
C SER A 318 -4.84 -14.74 15.93
N LYS A 319 -4.38 -15.54 14.97
CA LYS A 319 -3.02 -16.07 14.93
C LYS A 319 -1.94 -15.02 14.63
N HIS A 320 -2.36 -13.83 14.19
CA HIS A 320 -1.42 -12.74 13.90
C HIS A 320 -0.95 -12.08 15.19
N ASN A 321 0.36 -11.95 15.35
CA ASN A 321 0.98 -11.27 16.48
C ASN A 321 0.92 -9.74 16.36
N THR A 322 0.57 -9.21 15.19
CA THR A 322 0.42 -7.75 14.96
C THR A 322 -0.63 -7.16 15.88
N LEU A 323 -0.35 -6.02 16.50
CA LEU A 323 -1.26 -5.34 17.42
C LEU A 323 -2.59 -4.98 16.75
N PHE A 324 -2.55 -4.25 15.64
CA PHE A 324 -3.75 -3.74 14.98
C PHE A 324 -4.26 -4.65 13.88
N LEU A 325 -5.48 -5.14 14.06
CA LEU A 325 -6.17 -6.03 13.14
C LEU A 325 -7.40 -5.37 12.50
N SER A 326 -7.82 -5.90 11.35
CA SER A 326 -9.15 -5.66 10.81
C SER A 326 -10.20 -6.11 11.83
N LEU A 327 -11.28 -5.34 11.97
CA LEU A 327 -12.43 -5.71 12.81
C LEU A 327 -13.42 -6.64 12.09
N HIS A 328 -13.10 -6.98 10.85
CA HIS A 328 -13.88 -7.91 10.04
C HIS A 328 -13.04 -9.12 9.66
N PRO A 329 -13.64 -10.31 9.63
CA PRO A 329 -12.97 -11.50 9.15
C PRO A 329 -12.24 -11.29 7.82
N PRO A 330 -11.08 -11.91 7.61
CA PRO A 330 -10.40 -12.89 8.48
C PRO A 330 -9.42 -12.25 9.48
N TYR A 331 -9.73 -11.04 10.00
CA TYR A 331 -8.97 -10.33 11.04
C TYR A 331 -7.48 -10.16 10.73
N ARG A 332 -7.17 -9.82 9.47
CA ARG A 332 -5.79 -9.58 9.01
C ARG A 332 -5.20 -8.30 9.60
N PRO A 333 -3.86 -8.19 9.68
CA PRO A 333 -3.18 -6.96 10.02
C PRO A 333 -3.67 -5.79 9.16
N VAL A 334 -3.86 -4.62 9.78
CA VAL A 334 -4.26 -3.41 9.04
C VAL A 334 -3.10 -2.85 8.24
N SER A 335 -3.39 -2.34 7.05
CA SER A 335 -2.38 -1.67 6.23
C SER A 335 -2.06 -0.26 6.77
N PRO A 336 -0.87 0.30 6.50
CA PRO A 336 -0.54 1.69 6.81
C PRO A 336 -1.54 2.69 6.22
N ASN A 337 -2.08 2.38 5.05
CA ASN A 337 -3.10 3.21 4.41
C ASN A 337 -4.41 3.21 5.20
N THR A 338 -4.82 2.07 5.75
CA THR A 338 -5.99 1.95 6.61
C THR A 338 -5.85 2.82 7.86
N ILE A 339 -4.69 2.78 8.52
CA ILE A 339 -4.39 3.64 9.68
C ILE A 339 -4.50 5.12 9.30
N GLY A 340 -3.84 5.52 8.21
CA GLY A 340 -3.90 6.89 7.72
C GLY A 340 -5.32 7.35 7.36
N GLN A 341 -6.16 6.48 6.80
CA GLN A 341 -7.55 6.79 6.48
C GLN A 341 -8.42 6.98 7.73
N HIS A 342 -8.27 6.10 8.73
CA HIS A 342 -9.01 6.20 9.98
C HIS A 342 -8.68 7.49 10.74
N ILE A 343 -7.40 7.81 10.92
CA ILE A 343 -6.95 9.05 11.57
C ILE A 343 -7.46 10.27 10.79
N ARG A 344 -7.33 10.26 9.46
CA ARG A 344 -7.82 11.35 8.61
C ARG A 344 -9.32 11.58 8.77
N LYS A 345 -10.11 10.51 8.85
CA LYS A 345 -11.56 10.60 9.05
C LYS A 345 -11.91 11.31 10.35
N VAL A 346 -11.21 10.99 11.44
CA VAL A 346 -11.41 11.63 12.75
C VAL A 346 -10.97 13.09 12.73
N MET A 347 -9.80 13.40 12.20
CA MET A 347 -9.32 14.79 12.07
C MET A 347 -10.31 15.63 11.25
N LYS A 348 -10.83 15.09 10.14
CA LYS A 348 -11.84 15.78 9.32
C LYS A 348 -13.14 16.03 10.09
N ALA A 349 -13.59 15.07 10.90
CA ALA A 349 -14.78 15.22 11.72
C ALA A 349 -14.60 16.32 12.80
N ALA A 350 -13.36 16.50 13.29
CA ALA A 350 -13.01 17.61 14.20
C ALA A 350 -12.82 18.97 13.50
N GLY A 351 -13.03 19.04 12.16
CA GLY A 351 -12.82 20.27 11.38
C GLY A 351 -11.34 20.61 11.15
N LEU A 352 -10.44 19.65 11.37
CA LEU A 352 -9.00 19.85 11.23
C LEU A 352 -8.51 19.41 9.84
N PRO A 353 -7.55 20.14 9.24
CA PRO A 353 -6.93 19.73 8.00
C PRO A 353 -6.06 18.50 8.23
N SER A 354 -6.24 17.49 7.41
CA SER A 354 -6.02 16.12 7.83
C SER A 354 -4.95 15.35 7.08
N THR A 355 -3.79 15.19 7.71
CA THR A 355 -2.94 14.03 7.46
C THR A 355 -2.35 13.52 8.78
N THR A 356 -2.14 12.22 8.90
CA THR A 356 -1.49 11.61 10.07
C THR A 356 -0.12 12.22 10.39
N TYR A 357 0.56 12.76 9.37
CA TYR A 357 1.85 13.44 9.55
C TYR A 357 1.79 14.69 10.41
N TRP A 358 0.63 15.34 10.54
CA TRP A 358 0.49 16.48 11.45
C TRP A 358 0.67 16.09 12.91
N LEU A 359 0.18 14.91 13.31
CA LEU A 359 0.41 14.39 14.65
C LEU A 359 1.90 14.21 14.93
N ARG A 360 2.63 13.65 13.96
CA ARG A 360 4.08 13.51 14.05
C ARG A 360 4.80 14.86 14.04
N HIS A 361 4.32 15.82 13.26
CA HIS A 361 4.86 17.17 13.26
C HIS A 361 4.61 17.86 14.60
N THR A 362 3.44 17.64 15.20
CA THR A 362 3.11 18.14 16.54
C THR A 362 4.04 17.53 17.60
N TYR A 363 4.30 16.21 17.52
CA TYR A 363 5.27 15.57 18.42
C TYR A 363 6.67 16.17 18.29
N ALA A 364 7.16 16.37 17.06
CA ALA A 364 8.45 17.00 16.82
C ALA A 364 8.51 18.45 17.36
N GLN A 365 7.44 19.20 17.17
CA GLN A 365 7.31 20.57 17.69
C GLN A 365 7.33 20.59 19.23
N ASN A 366 6.56 19.72 19.86
CA ASN A 366 6.51 19.61 21.33
C ASN A 366 7.88 19.26 21.93
N LEU A 367 8.65 18.37 21.28
CA LEU A 367 10.02 18.05 21.71
C LEU A 367 10.95 19.27 21.66
N LEU A 368 10.90 20.02 20.56
CA LEU A 368 11.70 21.26 20.43
C LEU A 368 11.28 22.30 21.47
N GLU A 369 9.99 22.49 21.72
CA GLU A 369 9.46 23.40 22.73
C GLU A 369 9.81 22.98 24.15
N SER A 370 10.06 21.69 24.38
CA SER A 370 10.58 21.13 25.63
C SER A 370 12.09 21.22 25.78
N GLY A 371 12.79 21.82 24.80
CA GLY A 371 14.24 22.02 24.84
C GLY A 371 15.08 20.94 24.19
N ALA A 372 14.48 19.93 23.52
CA ALA A 372 15.24 18.94 22.79
C ALA A 372 15.97 19.56 21.59
N THR A 373 17.20 19.14 21.36
CA THR A 373 17.99 19.56 20.22
C THR A 373 17.45 18.97 18.90
N VAL A 374 17.76 19.60 17.77
CA VAL A 374 17.39 19.10 16.45
C VAL A 374 17.93 17.69 16.18
N PHE A 375 19.10 17.39 16.72
CA PHE A 375 19.71 16.06 16.61
C PHE A 375 18.93 15.01 17.39
N GLU A 376 18.54 15.31 18.62
CA GLU A 376 17.70 14.42 19.43
C GLU A 376 16.34 14.19 18.76
N VAL A 377 15.70 15.24 18.28
CA VAL A 377 14.45 15.12 17.52
C VAL A 377 14.65 14.28 16.26
N LYS A 378 15.76 14.42 15.54
CA LYS A 378 16.11 13.59 14.39
C LYS A 378 16.17 12.11 14.78
N GLU A 379 16.90 11.79 15.84
CA GLU A 379 17.07 10.40 16.31
C GLU A 379 15.71 9.81 16.78
N MET A 380 14.96 10.55 17.61
CA MET A 380 13.64 10.11 18.09
C MET A 380 12.65 9.87 16.96
N LEU A 381 12.66 10.72 15.93
CA LEU A 381 11.84 10.55 14.75
C LEU A 381 12.38 9.47 13.78
N GLY A 382 13.66 9.07 13.87
CA GLY A 382 14.29 8.17 12.90
C GLY A 382 14.31 8.79 11.50
N HIS A 383 14.86 10.00 11.38
CA HIS A 383 15.15 10.63 10.11
C HIS A 383 16.55 10.28 9.64
N ASP A 384 16.70 9.85 8.37
CA ASP A 384 18.00 9.57 7.78
C ASP A 384 18.81 10.86 7.64
N ASP A 385 18.15 11.91 7.16
CA ASP A 385 18.77 13.21 6.88
C ASP A 385 18.32 14.27 7.88
N ILE A 386 19.27 15.10 8.30
CA ILE A 386 19.00 16.23 9.18
C ILE A 386 18.07 17.25 8.51
N GLU A 387 18.16 17.40 7.17
CA GLU A 387 17.29 18.28 6.39
C GLU A 387 15.81 18.00 6.63
N SER A 388 15.45 16.74 6.84
CA SER A 388 14.08 16.31 7.18
C SER A 388 13.61 16.88 8.53
N THR A 389 14.54 17.25 9.42
CA THR A 389 14.26 17.80 10.75
C THR A 389 14.46 19.32 10.78
N GLN A 390 15.37 19.87 9.99
CA GLN A 390 15.63 21.33 9.91
C GLN A 390 14.40 22.16 9.60
N LYS A 391 13.41 21.61 8.88
CA LYS A 391 12.14 22.30 8.61
C LYS A 391 11.38 22.73 9.88
N TYR A 392 11.65 22.12 11.03
CA TYR A 392 11.02 22.48 12.31
C TYR A 392 11.72 23.67 12.99
N LEU A 393 12.99 23.96 12.65
CA LEU A 393 13.73 25.11 13.18
C LEU A 393 13.10 26.46 12.80
N HIS A 394 12.45 26.53 11.64
CA HIS A 394 11.81 27.75 11.16
C HIS A 394 10.58 28.20 11.98
N VAL A 395 10.14 27.39 12.95
CA VAL A 395 8.92 27.62 13.71
C VAL A 395 9.20 27.86 15.21
N HIS A 396 10.46 27.77 15.64
CA HIS A 396 10.82 27.88 17.04
C HIS A 396 10.91 29.35 17.49
N THR A 397 9.73 30.02 17.54
CA THR A 397 9.61 31.43 17.95
C THR A 397 10.05 31.67 19.39
N LYS A 398 9.96 30.68 20.28
CA LYS A 398 10.40 30.77 21.67
C LYS A 398 11.92 30.87 21.74
N LEU A 399 12.64 29.98 21.07
CA LEU A 399 14.10 30.04 20.97
C LEU A 399 14.58 31.33 20.31
N MET A 400 13.88 31.82 19.26
CA MET A 400 14.19 33.12 18.66
C MET A 400 14.00 34.26 19.66
N ARG A 401 12.95 34.25 20.49
CA ARG A 401 12.77 35.25 21.54
C ARG A 401 13.86 35.19 22.60
N GLU A 402 14.19 33.98 23.09
CA GLU A 402 15.27 33.77 24.06
C GLU A 402 16.62 34.28 23.54
N VAL A 403 16.94 34.01 22.27
CA VAL A 403 18.18 34.48 21.63
C VAL A 403 18.16 35.98 21.35
N LEU A 404 17.01 36.55 20.91
CA LEU A 404 16.93 37.97 20.53
C LEU A 404 16.79 38.90 21.73
N PHE A 405 16.15 38.45 22.79
CA PHE A 405 15.80 39.34 23.93
C PHE A 405 16.55 39.00 25.21
N ASN A 406 17.50 38.02 25.15
CA ASN A 406 18.28 37.61 26.35
C ASN A 406 17.40 37.30 27.57
N GLU A 407 16.19 36.81 27.37
CA GLU A 407 15.24 36.57 28.44
C GLU A 407 15.53 35.29 29.23
N THR A 408 16.76 34.80 29.19
CA THR A 408 17.35 33.87 30.18
C THR A 408 18.71 33.40 29.68
N LEU A 409 19.73 34.07 30.11
CA LEU A 409 21.03 33.47 30.33
C LEU A 409 21.32 33.53 31.79
#